data_027020890d00b54ed11a7c6245b8807f
#
_entry.id   027020890d00b54ed11a7c6245b8807f
#
_cell.length_a   1.000
_cell.length_b   1.000
_cell.length_c   1.000
_cell.angle_alpha   90.00
_cell.angle_beta   90.00
_cell.angle_gamma   90.00
#
_symmetry.space_group_name_H-M   'P 1'
#
loop_
_entity.id
_entity.type
_entity.pdbx_description
1 polymer ?
#
loop_
_entity_poly.entity_id
_entity_poly.type
_entity_poly.pdbx_seq_one_letter_code
_entity_poly.pdbx_strand_id
1 'polypeptide(L)'
;MTVTFLDHSGFLVELPTVTLLFDWWKGALPPLPAKPLLVCASHRHPDHFDPKIFSLDDGRREIRFLLGRGIRLTDRNREKWGLSGETAEKCQILSGGASEIGRAHV
;
A
#
# COMPACT_ATOMS: atom_id res chain seq x y z
N MET A 1 -6.50 19.56 0.49
CA MET A 1 -5.60 18.44 0.79
C MET A 1 -5.32 18.39 2.29
N THR A 2 -5.45 17.23 2.87
CA THR A 2 -5.17 17.04 4.30
C THR A 2 -4.07 16.00 4.45
N VAL A 3 -3.05 16.31 5.26
CA VAL A 3 -1.94 15.40 5.54
C VAL A 3 -1.95 15.07 7.03
N THR A 4 -2.02 13.77 7.35
CA THR A 4 -2.00 13.30 8.72
C THR A 4 -0.77 12.43 8.93
N PHE A 5 0.08 12.79 9.87
CA PHE A 5 1.25 11.98 10.22
C PHE A 5 0.82 10.83 11.11
N LEU A 6 1.26 9.65 10.75
CA LEU A 6 1.09 8.46 11.57
C LEU A 6 2.41 8.24 12.32
N ASP A 7 2.44 7.22 13.17
CA ASP A 7 3.64 6.98 13.96
C ASP A 7 4.85 6.65 13.06
N HIS A 8 6.00 7.19 13.39
CA HIS A 8 7.27 7.01 12.68
C HIS A 8 7.22 7.53 11.24
N SER A 9 7.37 6.63 10.24
CA SER A 9 7.51 7.02 8.84
C SER A 9 6.19 7.10 8.07
N GLY A 10 5.09 6.74 8.70
CA GLY A 10 3.81 6.70 8.01
C GLY A 10 3.10 8.03 7.92
N PHE A 11 2.35 8.23 6.85
CA PHE A 11 1.46 9.38 6.75
C PHE A 11 0.31 9.12 5.78
N LEU A 12 -0.78 9.83 6.00
CA LEU A 12 -1.99 9.72 5.22
C LEU A 12 -2.26 11.05 4.52
N VAL A 13 -2.50 11.01 3.22
CA VAL A 13 -2.81 12.20 2.43
C VAL A 13 -4.19 12.05 1.83
N GLU A 14 -5.09 12.98 2.17
CA GLU A 14 -6.45 12.98 1.62
C GLU A 14 -6.55 14.03 0.52
N LEU A 15 -6.76 13.56 -0.70
CA LEU A 15 -7.02 14.40 -1.87
C LEU A 15 -8.51 14.33 -2.22
N PRO A 16 -9.01 15.25 -3.06
CA PRO A 16 -10.44 15.24 -3.38
C PRO A 16 -10.98 13.93 -3.96
N THR A 17 -10.20 13.22 -4.75
CA THR A 17 -10.65 12.02 -5.45
C THR A 17 -9.98 10.73 -5.00
N VAL A 18 -8.95 10.79 -4.17
CA VAL A 18 -8.19 9.62 -3.74
C VAL A 18 -7.54 9.88 -2.39
N THR A 19 -7.38 8.82 -1.62
CA THR A 19 -6.63 8.86 -0.37
C THR A 19 -5.33 8.07 -0.57
N LEU A 20 -4.21 8.62 -0.10
CA LEU A 20 -2.90 8.00 -0.19
C LEU A 20 -2.41 7.64 1.20
N LEU A 21 -1.98 6.40 1.38
CA LEU A 21 -1.44 5.92 2.66
C LEU A 21 -0.01 5.46 2.43
N PHE A 22 0.94 6.07 3.16
CA PHE A 22 2.36 5.80 2.99
C PHE A 22 2.95 5.16 4.22
N ASP A 23 3.63 4.02 4.03
CA ASP A 23 4.49 3.38 5.04
C ASP A 23 3.84 3.23 6.42
N TRP A 24 2.58 2.82 6.43
CA TRP A 24 1.86 2.56 7.67
C TRP A 24 2.26 1.19 8.23
N TRP A 25 2.96 1.20 9.34
CA TRP A 25 3.33 -0.03 10.04
C TRP A 25 3.01 0.05 11.52
N LYS A 26 2.89 1.25 12.06
CA LYS A 26 2.63 1.48 13.47
C LYS A 26 1.67 2.65 13.64
N GLY A 27 1.00 2.65 14.77
CA GLY A 27 0.04 3.69 15.10
C GLY A 27 -1.36 3.37 14.60
N ALA A 28 -2.34 4.00 15.23
CA ALA A 28 -3.73 3.82 14.86
C ALA A 28 -4.04 4.55 13.55
N LEU A 29 -4.72 3.85 12.66
CA LEU A 29 -5.15 4.45 11.41
C LEU A 29 -6.47 5.16 11.65
N PRO A 30 -6.57 6.47 11.33
CA PRO A 30 -7.86 7.16 11.46
C PRO A 30 -8.89 6.58 10.49
N PRO A 31 -10.19 6.83 10.71
CA PRO A 31 -11.21 6.37 9.78
C PRO A 31 -10.91 6.82 8.37
N LEU A 32 -11.00 5.91 7.42
CA LEU A 32 -10.71 6.21 6.03
C LEU A 32 -11.99 6.64 5.30
N PRO A 33 -11.92 7.67 4.45
CA PRO A 33 -13.08 8.06 3.66
C PRO A 33 -13.43 7.01 2.62
N ALA A 34 -14.63 7.10 2.07
CA ALA A 34 -15.13 6.12 1.09
C ALA A 34 -14.52 6.29 -0.31
N LYS A 35 -13.49 7.10 -0.44
CA LYS A 35 -12.77 7.32 -1.71
C LYS A 35 -11.84 6.15 -2.03
N PRO A 36 -11.43 6.01 -3.30
CA PRO A 36 -10.37 5.08 -3.64
C PRO A 36 -9.12 5.30 -2.79
N LEU A 37 -8.45 4.21 -2.44
CA LEU A 37 -7.27 4.23 -1.58
C LEU A 37 -6.07 3.66 -2.32
N LEU A 38 -4.96 4.40 -2.31
CA LEU A 38 -3.68 3.91 -2.80
C LEU A 38 -2.76 3.71 -1.60
N VAL A 39 -2.35 2.48 -1.36
CA VAL A 39 -1.50 2.11 -0.23
C VAL A 39 -0.09 1.90 -0.74
N CYS A 40 0.85 2.67 -0.21
CA CYS A 40 2.25 2.64 -0.63
C CYS A 40 3.14 2.16 0.52
N ALA A 41 4.03 1.23 0.21
CA ALA A 41 5.09 0.81 1.11
C ALA A 41 6.41 0.98 0.36
N SER A 42 7.28 1.86 0.85
CA SER A 42 8.48 2.25 0.12
C SER A 42 9.60 1.21 0.17
N HIS A 43 9.70 0.47 1.26
CA HIS A 43 10.75 -0.53 1.48
C HIS A 43 10.20 -1.76 2.19
N ARG A 44 10.94 -2.86 2.11
CA ARG A 44 10.59 -4.09 2.84
C ARG A 44 10.88 -4.03 4.34
N HIS A 45 11.60 -3.03 4.81
CA HIS A 45 11.96 -2.91 6.22
C HIS A 45 10.73 -2.75 7.11
N PRO A 46 10.74 -3.29 8.34
CA PRO A 46 9.55 -3.29 9.21
C PRO A 46 8.99 -1.90 9.52
N ASP A 47 9.81 -0.85 9.48
CA ASP A 47 9.37 0.52 9.73
C ASP A 47 8.74 1.19 8.49
N HIS A 48 8.65 0.47 7.38
CA HIS A 48 8.04 0.97 6.13
C HIS A 48 6.97 0.03 5.60
N PHE A 49 7.03 -1.25 5.97
CA PHE A 49 6.11 -2.25 5.45
C PHE A 49 5.66 -3.21 6.54
N ASP A 50 4.36 -3.38 6.67
CA ASP A 50 3.75 -4.41 7.50
C ASP A 50 2.66 -5.07 6.67
N PRO A 51 2.62 -6.41 6.61
CA PRO A 51 1.59 -7.11 5.83
C PRO A 51 0.15 -6.78 6.22
N LYS A 52 -0.07 -6.19 7.39
CA LYS A 52 -1.42 -5.78 7.79
C LYS A 52 -2.08 -4.81 6.82
N ILE A 53 -1.29 -4.14 5.96
CA ILE A 53 -1.85 -3.22 4.97
C ILE A 53 -2.80 -3.95 4.01
N PHE A 54 -2.57 -5.24 3.76
CA PHE A 54 -3.41 -6.00 2.85
C PHE A 54 -4.82 -6.23 3.41
N SER A 55 -4.99 -6.14 4.72
CA SER A 55 -6.31 -6.26 5.34
C SER A 55 -7.22 -5.06 5.03
N LEU A 56 -6.64 -3.98 4.51
CA LEU A 56 -7.43 -2.82 4.11
C LEU A 56 -8.26 -3.09 2.85
N ASP A 57 -7.98 -4.18 2.15
CA ASP A 57 -8.78 -4.62 1.02
C ASP A 57 -10.00 -5.40 1.56
N ASP A 58 -10.95 -4.65 2.09
CA ASP A 58 -12.13 -5.19 2.76
C ASP A 58 -13.42 -5.08 1.91
N GLY A 59 -13.29 -4.70 0.66
CA GLY A 59 -14.43 -4.58 -0.25
C GLY A 59 -15.22 -3.28 -0.12
N ARG A 60 -14.85 -2.40 0.79
CA ARG A 60 -15.59 -1.15 1.02
C ARG A 60 -15.26 -0.04 0.05
N ARG A 61 -14.10 -0.13 -0.60
CA ARG A 61 -13.62 0.90 -1.52
C ARG A 61 -12.68 0.30 -2.53
N GLU A 62 -12.48 1.00 -3.63
CA GLU A 62 -11.44 0.63 -4.58
C GLU A 62 -10.08 0.84 -3.93
N ILE A 63 -9.20 -0.14 -4.08
CA ILE A 63 -7.89 -0.10 -3.45
C ILE A 63 -6.81 -0.61 -4.40
N ARG A 64 -5.62 -0.01 -4.31
CA ARG A 64 -4.43 -0.45 -5.02
C ARG A 64 -3.26 -0.39 -4.04
N PHE A 65 -2.29 -1.27 -4.26
CA PHE A 65 -1.08 -1.32 -3.45
C PHE A 65 0.12 -1.07 -4.33
N LEU A 66 0.94 -0.11 -3.93
CA LEU A 66 2.19 0.21 -4.62
C LEU A 66 3.33 -0.18 -3.68
N LEU A 67 4.03 -1.25 -4.04
CA LEU A 67 5.04 -1.85 -3.17
C LEU A 67 6.42 -1.54 -3.69
N GLY A 68 7.26 -1.04 -2.82
CA GLY A 68 8.59 -0.64 -3.15
C GLY A 68 9.53 -1.81 -3.35
N ARG A 69 10.73 -1.46 -3.71
CA ARG A 69 11.80 -2.40 -4.00
C ARG A 69 12.07 -3.35 -2.84
N GLY A 70 12.18 -4.62 -3.12
CA GLY A 70 12.48 -5.64 -2.12
C GLY A 70 11.25 -6.28 -1.50
N ILE A 71 10.07 -5.72 -1.69
CA ILE A 71 8.83 -6.36 -1.27
C ILE A 71 8.41 -7.29 -2.40
N ARG A 72 8.54 -8.60 -2.19
CA ARG A 72 8.30 -9.59 -3.24
C ARG A 72 7.02 -10.36 -3.00
N LEU A 73 6.22 -10.52 -4.05
CA LEU A 73 5.00 -11.33 -4.01
C LEU A 73 5.28 -12.76 -4.45
N THR A 74 6.24 -13.41 -3.78
CA THR A 74 6.51 -14.82 -4.00
C THR A 74 5.38 -15.66 -3.41
N ASP A 75 5.24 -16.90 -3.85
CA ASP A 75 4.23 -17.80 -3.29
C ASP A 75 4.41 -17.95 -1.78
N ARG A 76 5.66 -18.06 -1.34
CA ARG A 76 5.98 -18.15 0.09
C ARG A 76 5.50 -16.93 0.87
N ASN A 77 5.77 -15.73 0.36
CA ASN A 77 5.37 -14.50 1.02
C ASN A 77 3.87 -14.31 1.00
N ARG A 78 3.22 -14.64 -0.11
CA ARG A 78 1.76 -14.56 -0.21
C ARG A 78 1.09 -15.47 0.82
N GLU A 79 1.60 -16.68 0.98
CA GLU A 79 1.11 -17.62 1.97
C GLU A 79 1.38 -17.11 3.39
N LYS A 80 2.60 -16.64 3.64
CA LYS A 80 3.01 -16.11 4.93
C LYS A 80 2.15 -14.93 5.37
N TRP A 81 1.77 -14.08 4.43
CA TRP A 81 0.98 -12.88 4.71
C TRP A 81 -0.53 -13.12 4.61
N GLY A 82 -0.96 -14.30 4.25
CA GLY A 82 -2.37 -14.59 4.04
C GLY A 82 -2.98 -13.80 2.89
N LEU A 83 -2.18 -13.48 1.89
CA LEU A 83 -2.59 -12.63 0.78
C LEU A 83 -3.38 -13.43 -0.24
N SER A 84 -4.64 -13.04 -0.46
CA SER A 84 -5.48 -13.69 -1.46
C SER A 84 -5.03 -13.36 -2.87
N GLY A 85 -5.40 -14.19 -3.84
CA GLY A 85 -5.13 -13.91 -5.24
C GLY A 85 -5.78 -12.61 -5.70
N GLU A 86 -6.98 -12.34 -5.21
CA GLU A 86 -7.71 -11.11 -5.53
C GLU A 86 -6.95 -9.87 -5.07
N THR A 87 -6.49 -9.86 -3.82
CA THR A 87 -5.71 -8.74 -3.30
C THR A 87 -4.35 -8.64 -4.00
N ALA A 88 -3.72 -9.78 -4.29
CA ALA A 88 -2.44 -9.77 -4.98
C ALA A 88 -2.52 -9.11 -6.36
N GLU A 89 -3.64 -9.26 -7.07
CA GLU A 89 -3.84 -8.61 -8.36
C GLU A 89 -3.90 -7.08 -8.27
N LYS A 90 -4.18 -6.56 -7.09
CA LYS A 90 -4.22 -5.11 -6.84
C LYS A 90 -2.87 -4.54 -6.46
N CYS A 91 -1.84 -5.36 -6.40
CA CYS A 91 -0.49 -4.97 -6.02
C CYS A 91 0.37 -4.72 -7.24
N GLN A 92 1.23 -3.73 -7.13
CA GLN A 92 2.20 -3.40 -8.15
C GLN A 92 3.56 -3.21 -7.50
N ILE A 93 4.57 -3.87 -8.04
CA ILE A 93 5.93 -3.81 -7.49
C ILE A 93 6.74 -2.80 -8.28
N LEU A 94 7.40 -1.91 -7.56
CA LEU A 94 8.37 -0.98 -8.14
C LEU A 94 9.76 -1.59 -8.00
N SER A 95 10.35 -2.02 -9.09
CA SER A 95 11.63 -2.72 -9.06
C SER A 95 12.77 -1.95 -9.70
N GLY A 96 12.48 -0.81 -10.31
CA GLY A 96 13.50 -0.07 -11.03
C GLY A 96 13.29 1.41 -10.91
N GLY A 97 13.59 2.15 -11.92
CA GLY A 97 13.39 3.55 -11.98
C GLY A 97 12.08 3.94 -12.65
N ALA A 98 12.04 5.13 -13.21
CA ALA A 98 10.84 5.67 -13.84
C ALA A 98 10.28 4.80 -14.96
N SER A 99 11.12 4.01 -15.62
CA SER A 99 10.66 3.14 -16.70
C SER A 99 9.71 2.05 -16.20
N GLU A 100 9.91 1.56 -14.98
CA GLU A 100 9.01 0.58 -14.39
C GLU A 100 7.65 1.21 -14.09
N ILE A 101 7.67 2.42 -13.59
CA ILE A 101 6.44 3.15 -13.32
C ILE A 101 5.67 3.39 -14.62
N GLY A 102 6.38 3.74 -15.68
CA GLY A 102 5.76 3.96 -16.98
C GLY A 102 5.09 2.71 -17.53
N ARG A 103 5.69 1.55 -17.36
CA ARG A 103 5.09 0.28 -17.79
C ARG A 103 3.85 -0.06 -17.01
N ALA A 104 3.83 0.33 -15.77
CA ALA A 104 2.72 0.02 -14.89
C ALA A 104 1.40 0.63 -15.35
N HIS A 105 1.47 1.67 -16.13
CA HIS A 105 0.30 2.38 -16.64
C HIS A 105 -0.19 1.88 -17.99
N VAL A 106 0.51 0.94 -18.55
CA VAL A 106 0.18 0.41 -19.87
C VAL A 106 -0.81 -0.74 -19.78
#